data_0d60194ec8ab951fa25a6df6e70e669e
#
_entry.id   0d60194ec8ab951fa25a6df6e70e669e
#
_cell.length_a   1.000
_cell.length_b   1.000
_cell.length_c   1.000
_cell.angle_alpha   90.00
_cell.angle_beta   90.00
_cell.angle_gamma   90.00
#
_symmetry.space_group_name_H-M   'P 1'
#
loop_
_entity.id
_entity.type
_entity.pdbx_description
1 polymer ?
#
loop_
_entity_poly.entity_id
_entity_poly.type
_entity_poly.pdbx_seq_one_letter_code
_entity_poly.pdbx_strand_id
1 'polypeptide(L)'
;MSSHGEFPEQWDKQVDVVVVGFGGAGAAAAITAQNSGATVLILEKAPKGEEGGNTRVAGQGYLNASPKEEAIDYFNALCGPFTVDQDVVRAWADEIGLNNDWLASIGIGCLRSGSCCC
;
A
#
# COMPACT_ATOMS: atom_id res chain seq x y z
N MET A 1 -10.65 26.36 23.18
CA MET A 1 -10.65 25.20 24.09
C MET A 1 -11.17 24.02 23.25
N SER A 2 -10.28 23.15 22.85
CA SER A 2 -10.65 21.94 22.08
C SER A 2 -11.18 20.92 23.08
N SER A 3 -12.48 20.59 23.00
CA SER A 3 -13.04 19.46 23.73
C SER A 3 -12.44 18.20 23.12
N HIS A 4 -11.43 17.64 23.77
CA HIS A 4 -11.08 16.25 23.51
C HIS A 4 -12.32 15.42 23.85
N GLY A 5 -12.95 14.82 22.85
CA GLY A 5 -14.06 13.91 23.09
C GLY A 5 -13.62 12.84 24.08
N GLU A 6 -14.41 12.59 25.11
CA GLU A 6 -14.19 11.46 26.00
C GLU A 6 -14.20 10.17 25.16
N PHE A 7 -13.21 9.32 25.39
CA PHE A 7 -13.21 7.98 24.81
C PHE A 7 -14.39 7.19 25.37
N PRO A 8 -15.01 6.30 24.56
CA PRO A 8 -16.10 5.47 25.04
C PRO A 8 -15.61 4.55 26.18
N GLU A 9 -16.46 4.35 27.19
CA GLU A 9 -16.16 3.43 28.31
C GLU A 9 -16.06 1.96 27.85
N GLN A 10 -16.69 1.63 26.73
CA GLN A 10 -16.69 0.30 26.15
C GLN A 10 -16.50 0.37 24.64
N TRP A 11 -15.60 -0.48 24.13
CA TRP A 11 -15.31 -0.63 22.70
C TRP A 11 -15.99 -1.88 22.13
N ASP A 12 -16.55 -1.80 20.92
CA ASP A 12 -17.16 -2.95 20.23
C ASP A 12 -16.10 -3.98 19.83
N LYS A 13 -14.88 -3.52 19.52
CA LYS A 13 -13.75 -4.36 19.12
C LYS A 13 -12.45 -3.81 19.71
N GLN A 14 -11.56 -4.73 20.06
CA GLN A 14 -10.19 -4.42 20.45
C GLN A 14 -9.24 -5.31 19.64
N VAL A 15 -8.30 -4.69 18.98
CA VAL A 15 -7.30 -5.34 18.13
C VAL A 15 -5.96 -4.61 18.23
N ASP A 16 -4.89 -5.23 17.79
CA ASP A 16 -3.56 -4.62 17.81
C ASP A 16 -3.40 -3.52 16.74
N VAL A 17 -4.02 -3.73 15.56
CA VAL A 17 -3.94 -2.79 14.43
C VAL A 17 -5.31 -2.55 13.82
N VAL A 18 -5.68 -1.28 13.68
CA VAL A 18 -6.87 -0.85 12.93
C VAL A 18 -6.42 -0.20 11.63
N VAL A 19 -6.85 -0.74 10.50
CA VAL A 19 -6.60 -0.21 9.16
C VAL A 19 -7.86 0.50 8.67
N VAL A 20 -7.76 1.78 8.33
CA VAL A 20 -8.88 2.56 7.82
C VAL A 20 -8.78 2.67 6.30
N GLY A 21 -9.70 2.03 5.61
CA GLY A 21 -9.77 1.92 4.16
C GLY A 21 -9.23 0.59 3.62
N PHE A 22 -10.00 -0.07 2.76
CA PHE A 22 -9.62 -1.35 2.13
C PHE A 22 -9.28 -1.15 0.65
N GLY A 23 -8.35 -0.23 0.38
CA GLY A 23 -7.65 -0.12 -0.90
C GLY A 23 -6.35 -0.93 -0.91
N GLY A 24 -5.54 -0.83 -1.97
CA GLY A 24 -4.28 -1.57 -2.08
C GLY A 24 -3.32 -1.34 -0.90
N ALA A 25 -3.15 -0.09 -0.46
CA ALA A 25 -2.31 0.23 0.69
C ALA A 25 -2.84 -0.37 2.00
N GLY A 26 -4.16 -0.27 2.23
CA GLY A 26 -4.78 -0.86 3.42
C GLY A 26 -4.69 -2.38 3.43
N ALA A 27 -4.89 -3.03 2.29
CA ALA A 27 -4.73 -4.48 2.15
C ALA A 27 -3.29 -4.91 2.45
N ALA A 28 -2.28 -4.22 1.89
CA ALA A 28 -0.88 -4.52 2.14
C ALA A 28 -0.51 -4.35 3.61
N ALA A 29 -0.94 -3.25 4.24
CA ALA A 29 -0.72 -3.01 5.67
C ALA A 29 -1.35 -4.09 6.54
N ALA A 30 -2.60 -4.48 6.25
CA ALA A 30 -3.31 -5.50 7.00
C ALA A 30 -2.64 -6.88 6.89
N ILE A 31 -2.24 -7.29 5.68
CA ILE A 31 -1.55 -8.55 5.42
C ILE A 31 -0.21 -8.58 6.17
N THR A 32 0.56 -7.50 6.08
CA THR A 32 1.86 -7.40 6.74
C THR A 32 1.73 -7.48 8.27
N ALA A 33 0.78 -6.75 8.84
CA ALA A 33 0.52 -6.79 10.28
C ALA A 33 0.08 -8.19 10.73
N GLN A 34 -0.82 -8.84 9.98
CA GLN A 34 -1.28 -10.19 10.28
C GLN A 34 -0.15 -11.22 10.18
N ASN A 35 0.70 -11.13 9.16
CA ASN A 35 1.87 -12.00 9.02
C ASN A 35 2.90 -11.83 10.14
N SER A 36 2.91 -10.65 10.78
CA SER A 36 3.71 -10.37 11.98
C SER A 36 3.05 -10.85 13.29
N GLY A 37 1.90 -11.50 13.22
CA GLY A 37 1.19 -12.07 14.37
C GLY A 37 0.20 -11.13 15.04
N ALA A 38 -0.04 -9.93 14.49
CA ALA A 38 -0.99 -8.98 15.05
C ALA A 38 -2.44 -9.35 14.69
N THR A 39 -3.37 -9.05 15.60
CA THR A 39 -4.80 -9.05 15.31
C THR A 39 -5.15 -7.76 14.55
N VAL A 40 -5.88 -7.88 13.43
CA VAL A 40 -6.13 -6.77 12.53
C VAL A 40 -7.63 -6.58 12.30
N LEU A 41 -8.08 -5.33 12.32
CA LEU A 41 -9.41 -4.92 11.90
C LEU A 41 -9.30 -3.92 10.74
N ILE A 42 -10.00 -4.20 9.65
CA ILE A 42 -10.12 -3.27 8.54
C ILE A 42 -11.49 -2.60 8.61
N LEU A 43 -11.50 -1.27 8.57
CA LEU A 43 -12.72 -0.46 8.48
C LEU A 43 -12.81 0.09 7.06
N GLU A 44 -13.90 -0.22 6.36
CA GLU A 44 -14.15 0.25 4.99
C GLU A 44 -15.51 0.94 4.92
N LYS A 45 -15.56 2.09 4.23
CA LYS A 45 -16.79 2.88 4.07
C LYS A 45 -17.66 2.42 2.90
N ALA A 46 -17.04 1.76 1.91
CA ALA A 46 -17.75 1.27 0.74
C ALA A 46 -18.63 0.07 1.11
N PRO A 47 -19.80 -0.09 0.47
CA PRO A 47 -20.61 -1.28 0.60
C PRO A 47 -19.83 -2.54 0.22
N LYS A 48 -20.25 -3.69 0.78
CA LYS A 48 -19.65 -4.99 0.44
C LYS A 48 -19.73 -5.25 -1.07
N GLY A 49 -18.60 -5.53 -1.68
CA GLY A 49 -18.42 -5.75 -3.11
C GLY A 49 -18.02 -4.48 -3.88
N GLU A 50 -17.95 -3.31 -3.22
CA GLU A 50 -17.50 -2.04 -3.81
C GLU A 50 -16.20 -1.54 -3.18
N GLU A 51 -15.62 -2.29 -2.25
CA GLU A 51 -14.31 -2.03 -1.64
C GLU A 51 -13.17 -2.05 -2.66
N GLY A 52 -12.01 -1.53 -2.30
CA GLY A 52 -10.81 -1.52 -3.12
C GLY A 52 -10.33 -0.13 -3.56
N GLY A 53 -11.19 0.89 -3.43
CA GLY A 53 -10.87 2.27 -3.78
C GLY A 53 -10.32 2.40 -5.20
N ASN A 54 -9.34 3.29 -5.40
CA ASN A 54 -8.73 3.49 -6.72
C ASN A 54 -7.99 2.26 -7.25
N THR A 55 -7.50 1.40 -6.38
CA THR A 55 -6.80 0.15 -6.78
C THR A 55 -7.72 -0.78 -7.55
N ARG A 56 -9.02 -0.81 -7.24
CA ARG A 56 -10.01 -1.62 -7.95
C ARG A 56 -10.12 -1.28 -9.43
N VAL A 57 -9.85 -0.02 -9.81
CA VAL A 57 -10.00 0.51 -11.17
C VAL A 57 -8.67 0.91 -11.80
N ALA A 58 -7.55 0.52 -11.22
CA ALA A 58 -6.21 0.93 -11.64
C ALA A 58 -5.61 0.10 -12.79
N GLY A 59 -6.41 -0.70 -13.50
CA GLY A 59 -5.92 -1.54 -14.60
C GLY A 59 -5.04 -2.71 -14.17
N GLN A 60 -4.96 -3.00 -12.87
CA GLN A 60 -4.25 -4.15 -12.27
C GLN A 60 -2.73 -4.19 -12.52
N GLY A 61 -2.15 -3.09 -12.98
CA GLY A 61 -0.72 -2.92 -13.11
C GLY A 61 -0.06 -2.39 -11.83
N TYR A 62 1.17 -2.79 -11.59
CA TYR A 62 2.01 -2.21 -10.55
C TYR A 62 3.43 -2.01 -11.08
N LEU A 63 4.14 -1.07 -10.48
CA LEU A 63 5.52 -0.82 -10.81
C LEU A 63 6.44 -1.76 -10.03
N ASN A 64 7.44 -2.28 -10.74
CA ASN A 64 8.56 -3.00 -10.16
C ASN A 64 9.80 -2.56 -10.91
N ALA A 65 10.40 -1.47 -10.44
CA ALA A 65 11.51 -0.82 -11.13
C ALA A 65 12.85 -1.36 -10.62
N SER A 66 13.69 -1.77 -11.56
CA SER A 66 15.06 -2.23 -11.33
C SER A 66 15.87 -1.98 -12.61
N PRO A 67 17.09 -1.43 -12.53
CA PRO A 67 17.82 -1.11 -11.30
C PRO A 67 17.33 0.16 -10.58
N LYS A 68 17.71 0.32 -9.32
CA LYS A 68 17.30 1.40 -8.42
C LYS A 68 17.56 2.80 -9.01
N GLU A 69 18.71 2.99 -9.63
CA GLU A 69 19.12 4.28 -10.20
C GLU A 69 18.15 4.72 -11.30
N GLU A 70 17.74 3.82 -12.19
CA GLU A 70 16.77 4.11 -13.22
C GLU A 70 15.38 4.42 -12.65
N ALA A 71 15.01 3.78 -11.55
CA ALA A 71 13.77 4.09 -10.84
C ALA A 71 13.79 5.53 -10.27
N ILE A 72 14.92 5.95 -9.71
CA ILE A 72 15.10 7.31 -9.19
C ILE A 72 15.01 8.33 -10.33
N ASP A 73 15.71 8.09 -11.43
CA ASP A 73 15.71 8.97 -12.60
C ASP A 73 14.29 9.09 -13.21
N TYR A 74 13.60 7.97 -13.33
CA TYR A 74 12.22 7.94 -13.81
C TYR A 74 11.29 8.75 -12.89
N PHE A 75 11.38 8.56 -11.57
CA PHE A 75 10.56 9.30 -10.62
C PHE A 75 10.82 10.80 -10.69
N ASN A 76 12.09 11.21 -10.71
CA ASN A 76 12.47 12.61 -10.83
C ASN A 76 11.96 13.23 -12.15
N ALA A 77 12.01 12.48 -13.26
CA ALA A 77 11.47 12.92 -14.53
C ALA A 77 9.94 13.12 -14.49
N LEU A 78 9.21 12.26 -13.80
CA LEU A 78 7.76 12.39 -13.60
C LEU A 78 7.40 13.62 -12.77
N CYS A 79 8.22 13.99 -11.80
CA CYS A 79 7.98 15.17 -10.98
C CYS A 79 8.08 16.49 -11.76
N GLY A 80 8.76 16.50 -12.92
CA GLY A 80 8.89 17.67 -13.77
C GLY A 80 9.51 18.85 -13.01
N PRO A 81 8.82 20.01 -12.93
CA PRO A 81 9.34 21.19 -12.24
C PRO A 81 9.19 21.14 -10.71
N PHE A 82 8.54 20.14 -10.17
CA PHE A 82 8.33 20.01 -8.73
C PHE A 82 9.53 19.36 -8.06
N THR A 83 9.98 19.95 -6.96
CA THR A 83 11.04 19.37 -6.13
C THR A 83 10.45 18.39 -5.14
N VAL A 84 11.02 17.19 -5.07
CA VAL A 84 10.68 16.16 -4.09
C VAL A 84 11.91 15.86 -3.26
N ASP A 85 11.68 15.60 -1.97
CA ASP A 85 12.74 15.19 -1.07
C ASP A 85 13.41 13.90 -1.59
N GLN A 86 14.71 13.97 -1.82
CA GLN A 86 15.46 12.86 -2.42
C GLN A 86 15.57 11.64 -1.49
N ASP A 87 15.41 11.82 -0.18
CA ASP A 87 15.37 10.68 0.75
C ASP A 87 14.06 9.91 0.60
N VAL A 88 12.95 10.60 0.30
CA VAL A 88 11.66 9.96 -0.04
C VAL A 88 11.77 9.19 -1.36
N VAL A 89 12.41 9.79 -2.39
CA VAL A 89 12.61 9.13 -3.70
C VAL A 89 13.47 7.87 -3.55
N ARG A 90 14.53 7.94 -2.77
CA ARG A 90 15.39 6.78 -2.50
C ARG A 90 14.66 5.67 -1.76
N ALA A 91 13.91 6.02 -0.70
CA ALA A 91 13.11 5.05 0.04
C ALA A 91 12.07 4.38 -0.86
N TRP A 92 11.40 5.15 -1.73
CA TRP A 92 10.49 4.60 -2.72
C TRP A 92 11.19 3.63 -3.68
N ALA A 93 12.38 3.98 -4.19
CA ALA A 93 13.11 3.15 -5.13
C ALA A 93 13.66 1.86 -4.48
N ASP A 94 13.98 1.90 -3.19
CA ASP A 94 14.39 0.73 -2.42
C ASP A 94 13.24 -0.28 -2.28
N GLU A 95 12.03 0.21 -1.97
CA GLU A 95 10.87 -0.63 -1.70
C GLU A 95 10.20 -1.16 -2.98
N ILE A 96 10.11 -0.34 -4.04
CA ILE A 96 9.37 -0.72 -5.25
C ILE A 96 9.98 -1.93 -5.97
N GLY A 97 11.30 -2.11 -5.86
CA GLY A 97 12.01 -3.26 -6.41
C GLY A 97 11.65 -4.59 -5.72
N LEU A 98 11.09 -4.53 -4.51
CA LEU A 98 10.72 -5.71 -3.71
C LEU A 98 9.29 -6.20 -3.98
N ASN A 99 8.51 -5.48 -4.78
CA ASN A 99 7.09 -5.79 -5.00
C ASN A 99 6.85 -7.22 -5.50
N ASN A 100 7.68 -7.72 -6.43
CA ASN A 100 7.54 -9.08 -6.95
C ASN A 100 7.73 -10.13 -5.86
N ASP A 101 8.75 -9.97 -5.02
CA ASP A 101 9.06 -10.93 -3.96
C ASP A 101 7.98 -10.90 -2.87
N TRP A 102 7.49 -9.71 -2.53
CA TRP A 102 6.40 -9.57 -1.57
C TRP A 102 5.11 -10.21 -2.09
N LEU A 103 4.72 -9.96 -3.35
CA LEU A 103 3.53 -10.56 -3.95
C LEU A 103 3.65 -12.09 -4.02
N ALA A 104 4.82 -12.61 -4.38
CA ALA A 104 5.08 -14.05 -4.37
C ALA A 104 4.94 -14.65 -2.96
N SER A 105 5.39 -13.93 -1.93
CA SER A 105 5.30 -14.38 -0.53
C SER A 105 3.86 -14.55 -0.03
N ILE A 106 2.92 -13.82 -0.60
CA ILE A 106 1.47 -13.91 -0.28
C ILE A 106 0.70 -14.77 -1.30
N GLY A 107 1.40 -15.51 -2.17
CA GLY A 107 0.80 -16.46 -3.09
C GLY A 107 0.29 -15.86 -4.41
N ILE A 108 0.61 -14.60 -4.70
CA ILE A 108 0.27 -13.96 -5.97
C ILE A 108 1.40 -14.23 -6.98
N GLY A 109 1.11 -15.05 -8.00
CA GLY A 109 2.04 -15.30 -9.10
C GLY A 109 2.11 -14.10 -10.04
N CYS A 110 3.31 -13.52 -10.19
CA CYS A 110 3.56 -12.53 -11.23
C CYS A 110 3.99 -13.24 -12.52
N LEU A 111 3.33 -12.99 -13.61
CA LEU A 111 3.81 -13.43 -14.91
C LEU A 111 5.07 -12.65 -15.26
N ARG A 112 6.20 -13.35 -15.28
CA ARG A 112 7.45 -12.77 -15.77
C ARG A 112 7.36 -12.59 -17.29
N SER A 113 7.24 -11.38 -17.74
CA SER A 113 7.81 -10.90 -18.99
C SER A 113 7.55 -9.41 -19.09
N GLY A 114 8.45 -8.62 -19.63
CA GLY A 114 8.36 -7.18 -19.84
C GLY A 114 7.14 -6.67 -20.62
N SER A 115 5.98 -7.19 -20.30
CA SER A 115 4.66 -6.78 -20.77
C SER A 115 3.75 -6.71 -19.55
N CYS A 116 3.09 -5.57 -19.38
CA CYS A 116 2.03 -5.39 -18.40
C CYS A 116 1.10 -6.59 -18.40
N CYS A 117 0.94 -7.21 -17.23
CA CYS A 117 -0.16 -8.13 -17.02
C CYS A 117 -1.45 -7.30 -16.97
N CYS A 118 -2.26 -7.38 -18.00
CA CYS A 118 -3.68 -7.02 -17.97
C CYS A 118 -4.47 -8.09 -17.25
#